data_f3d73062a901de736efbc533cddd1267
#
_entry.id   f3d73062a901de736efbc533cddd1267
#
_cell.length_a   1.000
_cell.length_b   1.000
_cell.length_c   1.000
_cell.angle_alpha   90.00
_cell.angle_beta   90.00
_cell.angle_gamma   90.00
#
_symmetry.space_group_name_H-M   'P 1'
#
loop_
_entity.id
_entity.type
_entity.pdbx_description
1 polymer ?
#
loop_
_entity_poly.entity_id
_entity_poly.type
_entity_poly.pdbx_seq_one_letter_code
_entity_poly.pdbx_strand_id
1 'polypeptide(L)'
;HNNPNMANIPRETDKFGKEAYYGKKFRELWTASPGKKLIGVDAASIQLRVLAHYMNDPAFTKAVISGSSKDGTDPHSLNAKALGEICKGRDPAKRFIYAWLLGAGVDMVAHILDCLRDQAQTAVNNFIEFYPGLKVLKEEQIPNDARQGYFKGFDGRFVSVVSEHLVLAGYLQNGESCIMKTAAGIWYPRLVKEKIPFKFINFVHD
;
A
#
# COMPACT_ATOMS: atom_id res chain seq x y z
N HIS A 1 -0.77 4.66 -17.75
CA HIS A 1 -1.77 3.59 -18.03
C HIS A 1 -3.20 4.14 -18.22
N ASN A 2 -3.37 5.31 -18.84
CA ASN A 2 -4.64 6.03 -18.79
C ASN A 2 -5.64 5.74 -19.92
N ASN A 3 -5.24 5.13 -21.04
CA ASN A 3 -6.19 4.83 -22.13
C ASN A 3 -5.71 3.65 -22.99
N PRO A 4 -6.27 2.49 -22.83
CA PRO A 4 -7.13 2.01 -21.75
C PRO A 4 -6.34 1.74 -20.46
N ASN A 5 -6.97 1.95 -19.28
CA ASN A 5 -6.35 1.60 -18.01
C ASN A 5 -6.49 0.10 -17.75
N MET A 6 -5.47 -0.65 -18.14
CA MET A 6 -5.45 -2.11 -18.03
C MET A 6 -5.28 -2.60 -16.58
N ALA A 7 -4.88 -1.74 -15.65
CA ALA A 7 -4.74 -2.09 -14.24
C ALA A 7 -6.09 -2.07 -13.48
N ASN A 8 -7.07 -1.30 -13.96
CA ASN A 8 -8.37 -1.14 -13.31
C ASN A 8 -9.45 -2.04 -13.91
N ILE A 9 -9.20 -3.33 -13.97
CA ILE A 9 -10.23 -4.29 -14.37
C ILE A 9 -11.24 -4.45 -13.24
N PRO A 10 -12.57 -4.29 -13.51
CA PRO A 10 -13.59 -4.44 -12.49
C PRO A 10 -13.53 -5.80 -11.79
N ARG A 11 -13.92 -5.86 -10.53
CA ARG A 11 -14.09 -7.13 -9.82
C ARG A 11 -15.23 -7.94 -10.45
N GLU A 12 -15.19 -9.27 -10.31
CA GLU A 12 -16.28 -10.14 -10.78
C GLU A 12 -17.57 -9.90 -10.03
N THR A 13 -17.46 -9.58 -8.74
CA THR A 13 -18.59 -9.28 -7.87
C THR A 13 -18.45 -7.93 -7.21
N ASP A 14 -19.56 -7.27 -6.94
CA ASP A 14 -19.63 -6.09 -6.10
C ASP A 14 -19.45 -6.41 -4.59
N LYS A 15 -19.56 -5.41 -3.74
CA LYS A 15 -19.46 -5.57 -2.29
C LYS A 15 -20.58 -6.39 -1.65
N PHE A 16 -21.65 -6.68 -2.39
CA PHE A 16 -22.80 -7.49 -1.95
C PHE A 16 -22.77 -8.90 -2.55
N GLY A 17 -21.72 -9.28 -3.28
CA GLY A 17 -21.58 -10.59 -3.91
C GLY A 17 -22.37 -10.73 -5.22
N LYS A 18 -22.99 -9.65 -5.73
CA LYS A 18 -23.65 -9.66 -7.04
C LYS A 18 -22.63 -9.47 -8.15
N GLU A 19 -22.87 -10.03 -9.32
CA GLU A 19 -22.00 -9.84 -10.49
C GLU A 19 -21.83 -8.34 -10.78
N ALA A 20 -20.58 -7.90 -10.75
CA ALA A 20 -20.24 -6.52 -11.10
C ALA A 20 -20.35 -6.34 -12.60
N TYR A 21 -20.88 -5.19 -13.03
CA TYR A 21 -21.14 -4.86 -14.41
C TYR A 21 -19.96 -5.20 -15.34
N TYR A 22 -20.11 -6.24 -16.15
CA TYR A 22 -19.08 -6.80 -17.04
C TYR A 22 -17.76 -7.25 -16.37
N GLY A 23 -17.63 -7.25 -15.05
CA GLY A 23 -16.37 -7.59 -14.38
C GLY A 23 -15.84 -8.96 -14.77
N LYS A 24 -16.70 -9.99 -14.76
CA LYS A 24 -16.35 -11.33 -15.21
C LYS A 24 -15.91 -11.37 -16.67
N LYS A 25 -16.68 -10.76 -17.58
CA LYS A 25 -16.37 -10.72 -19.02
C LYS A 25 -15.03 -10.02 -19.30
N PHE A 26 -14.73 -8.92 -18.61
CA PHE A 26 -13.43 -8.26 -18.74
C PHE A 26 -12.28 -9.15 -18.28
N ARG A 27 -12.48 -9.93 -17.21
CA ARG A 27 -11.44 -10.86 -16.74
C ARG A 27 -11.24 -12.06 -17.68
N GLU A 28 -12.29 -12.54 -18.31
CA GLU A 28 -12.24 -13.61 -19.31
C GLU A 28 -11.43 -13.24 -20.57
N LEU A 29 -11.18 -11.94 -20.82
CA LEU A 29 -10.30 -11.49 -21.89
C LEU A 29 -8.82 -11.79 -21.60
N TRP A 30 -8.46 -12.03 -20.35
CA TRP A 30 -7.10 -12.33 -19.92
C TRP A 30 -6.92 -13.83 -19.77
N THR A 31 -6.54 -14.48 -20.88
CA THR A 31 -6.37 -15.93 -20.91
C THR A 31 -4.95 -16.31 -21.26
N ALA A 32 -4.54 -17.49 -20.79
CA ALA A 32 -3.31 -18.12 -21.23
C ALA A 32 -3.52 -18.80 -22.61
N SER A 33 -2.47 -18.84 -23.41
CA SER A 33 -2.47 -19.65 -24.63
C SER A 33 -2.73 -21.14 -24.29
N PRO A 34 -3.28 -21.93 -25.23
CA PRO A 34 -3.52 -23.37 -25.01
C PRO A 34 -2.30 -24.09 -24.42
N GLY A 35 -2.53 -24.89 -23.40
CA GLY A 35 -1.48 -25.62 -22.69
C GLY A 35 -0.61 -24.80 -21.75
N LYS A 36 -0.91 -23.50 -21.55
CA LYS A 36 -0.18 -22.59 -20.63
C LYS A 36 -1.07 -22.13 -19.50
N LYS A 37 -0.45 -21.55 -18.45
CA LYS A 37 -1.14 -20.94 -17.30
C LYS A 37 -0.65 -19.52 -17.12
N LEU A 38 -1.56 -18.64 -16.70
CA LEU A 38 -1.19 -17.32 -16.16
C LEU A 38 -0.82 -17.50 -14.68
N ILE A 39 0.33 -16.94 -14.30
CA ILE A 39 0.80 -16.92 -12.92
C ILE A 39 0.97 -15.46 -12.54
N GLY A 40 0.24 -15.04 -11.50
CA GLY A 40 0.41 -13.74 -10.86
C GLY A 40 1.10 -13.92 -9.51
N VAL A 41 2.04 -13.04 -9.21
CA VAL A 41 2.71 -12.96 -7.90
C VAL A 41 2.51 -11.55 -7.37
N ASP A 42 1.96 -11.46 -6.17
CA ASP A 42 1.71 -10.21 -5.47
C ASP A 42 2.46 -10.15 -4.15
N ALA A 43 3.02 -8.98 -3.82
CA ALA A 43 3.74 -8.79 -2.57
C ALA A 43 2.77 -8.30 -1.48
N ALA A 44 2.39 -9.20 -0.59
CA ALA A 44 1.42 -8.91 0.47
C ALA A 44 1.80 -7.70 1.32
N SER A 45 0.94 -6.67 1.31
CA SER A 45 1.05 -5.46 2.13
C SER A 45 2.42 -4.77 2.02
N ILE A 46 3.00 -4.71 0.83
CA ILE A 46 4.37 -4.21 0.63
C ILE A 46 4.53 -2.77 1.14
N GLN A 47 3.57 -1.89 0.90
CA GLN A 47 3.60 -0.50 1.37
C GLN A 47 3.64 -0.42 2.91
N LEU A 48 2.88 -1.26 3.62
CA LEU A 48 2.94 -1.31 5.09
C LEU A 48 4.26 -1.88 5.61
N ARG A 49 4.91 -2.79 4.87
CA ARG A 49 6.25 -3.29 5.20
C ARG A 49 7.31 -2.22 5.02
N VAL A 50 7.22 -1.45 3.95
CA VAL A 50 8.09 -0.29 3.71
C VAL A 50 7.84 0.79 4.76
N LEU A 51 6.58 1.07 5.10
CA LEU A 51 6.23 1.99 6.18
C LEU A 51 6.83 1.55 7.53
N ALA A 52 6.73 0.26 7.88
CA ALA A 52 7.31 -0.29 9.11
C ALA A 52 8.83 -0.06 9.19
N HIS A 53 9.53 -0.13 8.06
CA HIS A 53 10.95 0.19 7.99
C HIS A 53 11.22 1.66 8.31
N TYR A 54 10.49 2.59 7.70
CA TYR A 54 10.68 4.02 7.95
C TYR A 54 10.24 4.45 9.35
N MET A 55 9.15 3.89 9.86
CA MET A 55 8.67 4.17 11.22
C MET A 55 9.64 3.65 12.30
N ASN A 56 10.34 2.56 12.01
CA ASN A 56 11.18 1.86 13.00
C ASN A 56 10.44 1.58 14.33
N ASP A 57 9.16 1.26 14.24
CA ASP A 57 8.27 0.97 15.37
C ASP A 57 8.14 -0.54 15.56
N PRO A 58 8.58 -1.11 16.71
CA PRO A 58 8.55 -2.55 16.93
C PRO A 58 7.14 -3.14 16.96
N ALA A 59 6.15 -2.41 17.50
CA ALA A 59 4.77 -2.89 17.60
C ALA A 59 4.12 -2.95 16.23
N PHE A 60 4.26 -1.91 15.42
CA PHE A 60 3.78 -1.88 14.05
C PHE A 60 4.48 -2.94 13.18
N THR A 61 5.80 -3.06 13.32
CA THR A 61 6.60 -4.07 12.59
C THR A 61 6.13 -5.48 12.90
N LYS A 62 5.91 -5.81 14.18
CA LYS A 62 5.36 -7.11 14.61
C LYS A 62 3.99 -7.38 13.99
N ALA A 63 3.11 -6.38 14.00
CA ALA A 63 1.78 -6.51 13.43
C ALA A 63 1.81 -6.79 11.91
N VAL A 64 2.71 -6.11 11.18
CA VAL A 64 2.86 -6.30 9.73
C VAL A 64 3.47 -7.65 9.36
N ILE A 65 4.41 -8.16 10.16
CA ILE A 65 5.13 -9.42 9.88
C ILE A 65 4.33 -10.65 10.30
N SER A 66 3.75 -10.62 11.51
CA SER A 66 3.17 -11.78 12.17
C SER A 66 1.76 -11.57 12.72
N GLY A 67 1.17 -10.41 12.52
CA GLY A 67 -0.18 -10.13 12.98
C GLY A 67 -1.24 -10.90 12.19
N SER A 68 -2.35 -11.21 12.86
CA SER A 68 -3.47 -11.94 12.32
C SER A 68 -4.78 -11.16 12.50
N SER A 69 -5.60 -11.17 11.46
CA SER A 69 -6.95 -10.57 11.53
C SER A 69 -7.92 -11.37 12.41
N LYS A 70 -7.62 -12.64 12.66
CA LYS A 70 -8.47 -13.52 13.48
C LYS A 70 -8.44 -13.13 14.96
N ASP A 71 -7.29 -12.69 15.43
CA ASP A 71 -7.08 -12.26 16.83
C ASP A 71 -6.94 -10.74 17.01
N GLY A 72 -7.09 -9.99 15.92
CA GLY A 72 -7.05 -8.52 15.94
C GLY A 72 -5.64 -7.93 16.15
N THR A 73 -4.59 -8.68 15.85
CA THR A 73 -3.18 -8.25 15.97
C THR A 73 -2.60 -7.77 14.64
N ASP A 74 -3.33 -7.87 13.53
CA ASP A 74 -2.92 -7.37 12.22
C ASP A 74 -2.88 -5.82 12.18
N PRO A 75 -2.11 -5.22 11.26
CA PRO A 75 -1.92 -3.77 11.22
C PRO A 75 -3.22 -2.99 11.05
N HIS A 76 -4.22 -3.52 10.34
CA HIS A 76 -5.49 -2.82 10.15
C HIS A 76 -6.35 -2.82 11.42
N SER A 77 -6.31 -3.90 12.20
CA SER A 77 -6.98 -3.96 13.50
C SER A 77 -6.33 -3.03 14.52
N LEU A 78 -4.99 -2.93 14.51
CA LEU A 78 -4.27 -1.97 15.35
C LEU A 78 -4.53 -0.53 14.90
N ASN A 79 -4.58 -0.26 13.60
CA ASN A 79 -4.92 1.06 13.08
C ASN A 79 -6.34 1.49 13.45
N ALA A 80 -7.30 0.54 13.51
CA ALA A 80 -8.64 0.84 13.99
C ALA A 80 -8.63 1.29 15.46
N LYS A 81 -7.83 0.63 16.31
CA LYS A 81 -7.63 1.04 17.71
C LYS A 81 -6.97 2.42 17.82
N ALA A 82 -5.96 2.67 16.99
CA ALA A 82 -5.23 3.95 16.96
C ALA A 82 -6.13 5.12 16.54
N LEU A 83 -7.05 4.91 15.59
CA LEU A 83 -8.02 5.91 15.16
C LEU A 83 -9.10 6.21 16.22
N GLY A 84 -9.26 5.32 17.20
CA GLY A 84 -10.25 5.46 18.26
C GLY A 84 -11.67 5.02 17.85
N GLU A 85 -12.66 5.34 18.69
CA GLU A 85 -14.05 4.87 18.56
C GLU A 85 -14.75 5.30 17.27
N ILE A 86 -14.27 6.36 16.62
CA ILE A 86 -14.80 6.85 15.35
C ILE A 86 -14.61 5.83 14.23
N CYS A 87 -13.57 5.00 14.32
CA CYS A 87 -13.28 3.98 13.34
C CYS A 87 -14.05 2.69 13.63
N LYS A 88 -15.16 2.48 12.91
CA LYS A 88 -16.06 1.33 13.10
C LYS A 88 -15.48 0.03 12.54
N GLY A 89 -14.25 -0.32 12.97
CA GLY A 89 -13.64 -1.61 12.71
C GLY A 89 -12.52 -1.61 11.66
N ARG A 90 -12.14 -2.80 11.27
CA ARG A 90 -10.96 -3.11 10.45
C ARG A 90 -11.04 -2.56 9.01
N ASP A 91 -12.21 -2.64 8.37
CA ASP A 91 -12.34 -2.26 6.94
C ASP A 91 -12.25 -0.75 6.71
N PRO A 92 -12.88 0.13 7.50
CA PRO A 92 -12.60 1.57 7.46
C PRO A 92 -11.13 1.89 7.75
N ALA A 93 -10.50 1.24 8.73
CA ALA A 93 -9.09 1.44 9.03
C ALA A 93 -8.17 1.02 7.88
N LYS A 94 -8.51 -0.07 7.18
CA LYS A 94 -7.79 -0.48 5.97
C LYS A 94 -7.90 0.56 4.87
N ARG A 95 -9.09 1.09 4.58
CA ARG A 95 -9.28 2.14 3.58
C ARG A 95 -8.58 3.43 3.97
N PHE A 96 -8.66 3.80 5.26
CA PHE A 96 -7.98 4.96 5.81
C PHE A 96 -6.48 4.90 5.56
N ILE A 97 -5.80 3.82 5.99
CA ILE A 97 -4.34 3.79 5.94
C ILE A 97 -3.82 3.95 4.51
N TYR A 98 -4.39 3.26 3.54
CA TYR A 98 -3.92 3.37 2.15
C TYR A 98 -4.22 4.75 1.56
N ALA A 99 -5.39 5.32 1.79
CA ALA A 99 -5.70 6.67 1.32
C ALA A 99 -4.76 7.71 1.97
N TRP A 100 -4.58 7.62 3.28
CA TRP A 100 -3.74 8.55 4.04
C TRP A 100 -2.26 8.48 3.64
N LEU A 101 -1.71 7.28 3.44
CA LEU A 101 -0.34 7.06 2.97
C LEU A 101 -0.10 7.67 1.58
N LEU A 102 -1.11 7.73 0.74
CA LEU A 102 -1.07 8.33 -0.59
C LEU A 102 -1.43 9.83 -0.59
N GLY A 103 -1.50 10.46 0.59
CA GLY A 103 -1.69 11.89 0.73
C GLY A 103 -3.15 12.35 0.80
N ALA A 104 -4.09 11.46 1.12
CA ALA A 104 -5.47 11.90 1.34
C ALA A 104 -5.58 12.91 2.48
N GLY A 105 -6.22 14.04 2.19
CA GLY A 105 -6.52 15.07 3.18
C GLY A 105 -7.65 14.67 4.14
N VAL A 106 -7.87 15.50 5.17
CA VAL A 106 -8.84 15.25 6.25
C VAL A 106 -10.26 15.05 5.74
N ASP A 107 -10.66 15.74 4.67
CA ASP A 107 -12.02 15.60 4.10
C ASP A 107 -12.25 14.19 3.52
N MET A 108 -11.24 13.62 2.88
CA MET A 108 -11.31 12.22 2.40
C MET A 108 -11.34 11.26 3.58
N VAL A 109 -10.57 11.51 4.65
CA VAL A 109 -10.60 10.71 5.88
C VAL A 109 -11.98 10.78 6.52
N ALA A 110 -12.60 11.94 6.59
CA ALA A 110 -13.96 12.12 7.10
C ALA A 110 -14.98 11.28 6.30
N HIS A 111 -14.86 11.28 4.98
CA HIS A 111 -15.69 10.43 4.11
C HIS A 111 -15.45 8.93 4.35
N ILE A 112 -14.19 8.51 4.51
CA ILE A 112 -13.83 7.09 4.75
C ILE A 112 -14.37 6.60 6.09
N LEU A 113 -14.27 7.44 7.14
CA LEU A 113 -14.69 7.11 8.50
C LEU A 113 -16.17 7.39 8.77
N ASP A 114 -16.87 8.02 7.81
CA ASP A 114 -18.27 8.44 7.92
C ASP A 114 -18.48 9.33 9.16
N CYS A 115 -17.74 10.44 9.23
CA CYS A 115 -17.72 11.34 10.37
C CYS A 115 -17.52 12.80 9.96
N LEU A 116 -17.65 13.72 10.93
CA LEU A 116 -17.38 15.14 10.71
C LEU A 116 -15.87 15.40 10.53
N ARG A 117 -15.53 16.47 9.82
CA ARG A 117 -14.15 16.86 9.52
C ARG A 117 -13.28 16.98 10.77
N ASP A 118 -13.80 17.60 11.83
CA ASP A 118 -13.05 17.79 13.08
C ASP A 118 -12.81 16.48 13.82
N GLN A 119 -13.77 15.55 13.74
CA GLN A 119 -13.61 14.21 14.28
C GLN A 119 -12.55 13.42 13.49
N ALA A 120 -12.54 13.57 12.16
CA ALA A 120 -11.51 12.96 11.31
C ALA A 120 -10.13 13.51 11.63
N GLN A 121 -9.99 14.82 11.85
CA GLN A 121 -8.72 15.42 12.26
C GLN A 121 -8.25 14.87 13.61
N THR A 122 -9.15 14.75 14.57
CA THR A 122 -8.85 14.15 15.88
C THR A 122 -8.39 12.69 15.73
N ALA A 123 -9.09 11.90 14.89
CA ALA A 123 -8.70 10.51 14.62
C ALA A 123 -7.30 10.40 13.97
N VAL A 124 -6.97 11.29 13.03
CA VAL A 124 -5.62 11.35 12.43
C VAL A 124 -4.56 11.69 13.47
N ASN A 125 -4.84 12.65 14.34
CA ASN A 125 -3.91 13.02 15.41
C ASN A 125 -3.69 11.84 16.38
N ASN A 126 -4.76 11.18 16.81
CA ASN A 126 -4.68 9.98 17.65
C ASN A 126 -3.85 8.86 16.99
N PHE A 127 -4.04 8.67 15.68
CA PHE A 127 -3.29 7.68 14.90
C PHE A 127 -1.78 7.99 14.88
N ILE A 128 -1.41 9.25 14.69
CA ILE A 128 0.00 9.67 14.71
C ILE A 128 0.60 9.50 16.11
N GLU A 129 -0.11 9.92 17.15
CA GLU A 129 0.34 9.80 18.55
C GLU A 129 0.45 8.33 19.02
N PHE A 130 -0.38 7.44 18.47
CA PHE A 130 -0.37 6.02 18.82
C PHE A 130 0.93 5.32 18.39
N TYR A 131 1.58 5.81 17.33
CA TYR A 131 2.83 5.26 16.80
C TYR A 131 3.97 6.28 16.94
N PRO A 132 4.82 6.17 18.00
CA PRO A 132 5.92 7.12 18.18
C PRO A 132 6.85 7.25 16.97
N GLY A 133 7.14 6.14 16.28
CA GLY A 133 7.96 6.16 15.07
C GLY A 133 7.30 6.90 13.91
N LEU A 134 5.97 6.84 13.80
CA LEU A 134 5.24 7.61 12.80
C LEU A 134 5.26 9.11 13.12
N LYS A 135 5.15 9.47 14.40
CA LYS A 135 5.27 10.85 14.84
C LYS A 135 6.60 11.46 14.44
N VAL A 136 7.71 10.80 14.78
CA VAL A 136 9.06 11.24 14.37
C VAL A 136 9.17 11.36 12.85
N LEU A 137 8.68 10.38 12.10
CA LEU A 137 8.68 10.40 10.66
C LEU A 137 7.93 11.62 10.10
N LYS A 138 6.76 11.94 10.65
CA LYS A 138 5.90 13.05 10.18
C LYS A 138 6.40 14.43 10.63
N GLU A 139 6.93 14.56 11.84
CA GLU A 139 7.30 15.85 12.41
C GLU A 139 8.75 16.26 12.12
N GLU A 140 9.64 15.28 11.86
CA GLU A 140 11.06 15.53 11.68
C GLU A 140 11.56 15.15 10.28
N GLN A 141 11.44 13.88 9.88
CA GLN A 141 12.09 13.37 8.68
C GLN A 141 11.44 13.91 7.41
N ILE A 142 10.13 13.84 7.28
CA ILE A 142 9.38 14.32 6.10
C ILE A 142 9.60 15.82 5.87
N PRO A 143 9.47 16.71 6.88
CA PRO A 143 9.75 18.13 6.69
C PRO A 143 11.21 18.42 6.33
N ASN A 144 12.16 17.64 6.86
CA ASN A 144 13.57 17.80 6.52
C ASN A 144 13.83 17.46 5.06
N ASP A 145 13.33 16.34 4.57
CA ASP A 145 13.49 15.92 3.18
C ASP A 145 12.75 16.86 2.21
N ALA A 146 11.59 17.37 2.62
CA ALA A 146 10.87 18.38 1.84
C ALA A 146 11.66 19.68 1.69
N ARG A 147 12.30 20.15 2.78
CA ARG A 147 13.13 21.37 2.75
C ARG A 147 14.38 21.23 1.88
N GLN A 148 15.02 20.07 1.88
CA GLN A 148 16.19 19.82 1.03
C GLN A 148 15.81 19.48 -0.43
N GLY A 149 14.53 19.22 -0.72
CA GLY A 149 14.02 18.95 -2.05
C GLY A 149 14.26 17.52 -2.55
N TYR A 150 14.78 16.61 -1.71
CA TYR A 150 15.02 15.21 -2.05
C TYR A 150 15.11 14.33 -0.81
N PHE A 151 14.95 13.02 -1.01
CA PHE A 151 15.30 12.01 -0.02
C PHE A 151 16.18 10.90 -0.63
N LYS A 152 16.88 10.16 0.22
CA LYS A 152 17.69 9.00 -0.20
C LYS A 152 16.82 7.74 -0.20
N GLY A 153 16.62 7.16 -1.37
CA GLY A 153 15.85 5.94 -1.56
C GLY A 153 16.58 4.67 -1.06
N PHE A 154 15.89 3.54 -1.07
CA PHE A 154 16.43 2.24 -0.64
C PHE A 154 17.66 1.79 -1.43
N ASP A 155 17.75 2.17 -2.68
CA ASP A 155 18.88 1.88 -3.57
C ASP A 155 20.00 2.93 -3.50
N GLY A 156 19.89 3.87 -2.57
CA GLY A 156 20.85 4.95 -2.36
C GLY A 156 20.76 6.12 -3.33
N ARG A 157 19.85 6.07 -4.31
CA ARG A 157 19.61 7.19 -5.22
C ARG A 157 18.86 8.33 -4.52
N PHE A 158 19.11 9.56 -4.98
CA PHE A 158 18.34 10.70 -4.55
C PHE A 158 17.04 10.78 -5.37
N VAL A 159 15.93 10.89 -4.66
CA VAL A 159 14.57 10.99 -5.22
C VAL A 159 14.07 12.40 -4.95
N SER A 160 13.72 13.14 -6.01
CA SER A 160 13.23 14.51 -5.90
C SER A 160 11.89 14.56 -5.15
N VAL A 161 11.74 15.57 -4.30
CA VAL A 161 10.52 15.89 -3.57
C VAL A 161 9.84 17.10 -4.21
N VAL A 162 8.61 16.91 -4.68
CA VAL A 162 7.81 17.98 -5.29
C VAL A 162 7.07 18.79 -4.24
N SER A 163 6.61 18.13 -3.18
CA SER A 163 5.87 18.74 -2.07
C SER A 163 5.88 17.85 -0.84
N GLU A 164 5.81 18.48 0.33
CA GLU A 164 5.90 17.76 1.63
C GLU A 164 4.84 16.66 1.78
N HIS A 165 3.60 16.92 1.38
CA HIS A 165 2.52 15.93 1.52
C HIS A 165 2.71 14.67 0.64
N LEU A 166 3.58 14.71 -0.37
CA LEU A 166 3.90 13.58 -1.25
C LEU A 166 5.16 12.81 -0.84
N VAL A 167 5.93 13.29 0.15
CA VAL A 167 7.19 12.65 0.57
C VAL A 167 6.95 11.22 1.04
N LEU A 168 5.94 11.03 1.89
CA LEU A 168 5.62 9.69 2.40
C LEU A 168 5.23 8.72 1.28
N ALA A 169 4.38 9.15 0.36
CA ALA A 169 4.04 8.34 -0.81
C ALA A 169 5.31 8.02 -1.64
N GLY A 170 6.21 8.99 -1.78
CA GLY A 170 7.51 8.81 -2.44
C GLY A 170 8.37 7.74 -1.79
N TYR A 171 8.48 7.72 -0.45
CA TYR A 171 9.20 6.67 0.29
C TYR A 171 8.62 5.29 -0.02
N LEU A 172 7.30 5.16 0.06
CA LEU A 172 6.62 3.87 -0.11
C LEU A 172 6.78 3.36 -1.54
N GLN A 173 6.54 4.19 -2.54
CA GLN A 173 6.66 3.83 -3.95
C GLN A 173 8.10 3.51 -4.35
N ASN A 174 9.09 4.26 -3.85
CA ASN A 174 10.50 3.95 -4.07
C ASN A 174 10.86 2.60 -3.45
N GLY A 175 10.52 2.37 -2.18
CA GLY A 175 10.80 1.13 -1.47
C GLY A 175 10.15 -0.09 -2.15
N GLU A 176 8.87 0.01 -2.50
CA GLU A 176 8.14 -1.00 -3.26
C GLU A 176 8.84 -1.32 -4.59
N SER A 177 9.13 -0.30 -5.39
CA SER A 177 9.80 -0.45 -6.68
C SER A 177 11.17 -1.12 -6.55
N CYS A 178 11.97 -0.74 -5.55
CA CYS A 178 13.29 -1.33 -5.29
C CYS A 178 13.16 -2.81 -4.91
N ILE A 179 12.26 -3.14 -3.99
CA ILE A 179 12.04 -4.52 -3.53
C ILE A 179 11.56 -5.41 -4.68
N MET A 180 10.57 -4.97 -5.43
CA MET A 180 9.98 -5.75 -6.51
C MET A 180 10.95 -5.95 -7.68
N LYS A 181 11.72 -4.92 -8.05
CA LYS A 181 12.78 -5.05 -9.09
C LYS A 181 13.90 -5.97 -8.65
N THR A 182 14.32 -5.88 -7.39
CA THR A 182 15.33 -6.79 -6.83
C THR A 182 14.83 -8.23 -6.83
N ALA A 183 13.59 -8.46 -6.40
CA ALA A 183 12.96 -9.78 -6.46
C ALA A 183 12.92 -10.33 -7.89
N ALA A 184 12.53 -9.50 -8.88
CA ALA A 184 12.55 -9.89 -10.28
C ALA A 184 13.96 -10.23 -10.77
N GLY A 185 14.96 -9.46 -10.37
CA GLY A 185 16.38 -9.73 -10.66
C GLY A 185 16.90 -11.05 -10.08
N ILE A 186 16.26 -11.56 -9.02
CA ILE A 186 16.60 -12.85 -8.40
C ILE A 186 15.87 -14.01 -9.08
N TRP A 187 14.54 -13.93 -9.20
CA TRP A 187 13.76 -15.07 -9.69
C TRP A 187 13.87 -15.28 -11.20
N TYR A 188 14.02 -14.22 -12.00
CA TYR A 188 14.09 -14.33 -13.45
C TYR A 188 15.32 -15.16 -13.92
N PRO A 189 16.57 -14.83 -13.51
CA PRO A 189 17.74 -15.65 -13.85
C PRO A 189 17.63 -17.09 -13.33
N ARG A 190 16.96 -17.29 -12.19
CA ARG A 190 16.75 -18.62 -11.60
C ARG A 190 15.86 -19.48 -12.49
N LEU A 191 14.74 -18.94 -12.99
CA LEU A 191 13.87 -19.66 -13.93
C LEU A 191 14.61 -20.02 -15.21
N VAL A 192 15.45 -19.11 -15.73
CA VAL A 192 16.28 -19.39 -16.92
C VAL A 192 17.27 -20.50 -16.64
N LYS A 193 17.99 -20.47 -15.53
CA LYS A 193 18.96 -21.49 -15.09
C LYS A 193 18.30 -22.85 -14.92
N GLU A 194 17.13 -22.91 -14.33
CA GLU A 194 16.38 -24.15 -14.12
C GLU A 194 15.64 -24.62 -15.39
N LYS A 195 15.79 -23.91 -16.50
CA LYS A 195 15.17 -24.21 -17.80
C LYS A 195 13.63 -24.32 -17.74
N ILE A 196 13.02 -23.57 -16.85
CA ILE A 196 11.56 -23.49 -16.74
C ILE A 196 11.06 -22.64 -17.90
N PRO A 197 10.19 -23.16 -18.80
CA PRO A 197 9.68 -22.40 -19.92
C PRO A 197 8.65 -21.37 -19.42
N PHE A 198 8.94 -20.09 -19.57
CA PHE A 198 8.03 -19.02 -19.20
C PHE A 198 8.09 -17.86 -20.21
N LYS A 199 7.05 -17.02 -20.19
CA LYS A 199 7.02 -15.74 -20.88
C LYS A 199 6.66 -14.68 -19.87
N PHE A 200 7.53 -13.71 -19.66
CA PHE A 200 7.24 -12.53 -18.87
C PHE A 200 6.20 -11.67 -19.62
N ILE A 201 5.11 -11.34 -18.96
CA ILE A 201 3.98 -10.61 -19.59
C ILE A 201 3.98 -9.16 -19.16
N ASN A 202 3.96 -8.91 -17.85
CA ASN A 202 3.85 -7.58 -17.33
C ASN A 202 4.41 -7.47 -15.92
N PHE A 203 4.76 -6.23 -15.55
CA PHE A 203 5.11 -5.81 -14.19
C PHE A 203 4.12 -4.73 -13.81
N VAL A 204 3.18 -5.08 -12.94
CA VAL A 204 2.10 -4.18 -12.53
C VAL A 204 2.50 -3.50 -11.24
N HIS A 205 2.36 -2.19 -11.19
CA HIS A 205 2.49 -1.37 -9.98
C HIS A 205 1.10 -0.95 -9.53
N ASP A 206 0.83 -1.07 -8.26
CA ASP A 206 -0.39 -0.55 -7.63
C ASP A 206 -0.33 0.97 -7.45
#